data_7d2b2b3478b899cb658aa3c1c437bcad
#
_entry.id   7d2b2b3478b899cb658aa3c1c437bcad
#
_cell.length_a   1.000
_cell.length_b   1.000
_cell.length_c   1.000
_cell.angle_alpha   90.00
_cell.angle_beta   90.00
_cell.angle_gamma   90.00
#
_symmetry.space_group_name_H-M   'P 1'
#
loop_
_entity.id
_entity.type
_entity.pdbx_description
1 polymer ?
#
loop_
_entity_poly.entity_id
_entity_poly.type
_entity_poly.pdbx_seq_one_letter_code
_entity_poly.pdbx_strand_id
1 'polypeptide(L)'
;MSGPGPVSLRVALPWLHAAAAGAGAPDVRLPAAEWLVARGDAPVAVQAPWRTWLAGDALAPAGGLARHAAGPCLRALDGGADAGLTWAALRPVHLLTAIDHLQVAERPVHLEIDEARAIAADLGRHFAEDGYAFHVGGRRDWLLGIDRDLRCDTVAPDALPGRNLRDLMPRGEHGPAVASFINEVQMLLHEHPVNVARAARGEAPVNALWPWGYGRGVAQASLELPSLCTDDDWLVGAWRVHGSTAQGTAAPGALDSLLRGGAREVLIAWSEPAEAAVIESCCFEPLLGALVRGDVVVDLLIGDRARRIDHRARRRFWRCRRPLGEVLA
;
A
#
# COMPACT_ATOMS: atom_id res chain seq x y z
N MET A 1 -4.35 -36.34 21.29
CA MET A 1 -4.34 -35.67 19.96
C MET A 1 -4.11 -34.19 20.22
N SER A 2 -2.90 -33.67 19.89
CA SER A 2 -2.62 -32.25 20.02
C SER A 2 -3.48 -31.53 18.98
N GLY A 3 -4.31 -30.57 19.41
CA GLY A 3 -5.05 -29.70 18.49
C GLY A 3 -4.13 -28.97 17.51
N PRO A 4 -4.67 -28.38 16.45
CA PRO A 4 -3.86 -27.58 15.55
C PRO A 4 -3.15 -26.48 16.33
N GLY A 5 -1.88 -26.24 16.02
CA GLY A 5 -1.10 -25.15 16.64
C GLY A 5 -1.72 -23.78 16.34
N PRO A 6 -1.25 -22.73 17.04
CA PRO A 6 -1.78 -21.39 16.82
C PRO A 6 -1.53 -20.91 15.38
N VAL A 7 -2.47 -20.15 14.84
CA VAL A 7 -2.37 -19.55 13.50
C VAL A 7 -1.31 -18.45 13.53
N SER A 8 -0.45 -18.40 12.51
CA SER A 8 0.53 -17.32 12.33
C SER A 8 -0.14 -16.12 11.65
N LEU A 9 -0.05 -14.96 12.26
CA LEU A 9 -0.55 -13.71 11.71
C LEU A 9 0.59 -12.73 11.50
N ARG A 10 0.69 -12.15 10.29
CA ARG A 10 1.50 -10.96 10.05
C ARG A 10 0.58 -9.79 9.78
N VAL A 11 0.79 -8.71 10.51
CA VAL A 11 -0.06 -7.51 10.45
C VAL A 11 0.80 -6.30 10.20
N ALA A 12 0.51 -5.51 9.17
CA ALA A 12 1.26 -4.32 8.80
C ALA A 12 0.38 -3.07 8.76
N LEU A 13 0.81 -2.02 9.48
CA LEU A 13 0.28 -0.66 9.43
C LEU A 13 1.47 0.30 9.17
N PRO A 14 1.97 0.37 7.92
CA PRO A 14 3.23 1.07 7.60
C PRO A 14 3.14 2.59 7.80
N TRP A 15 1.96 3.18 7.71
CA TRP A 15 1.71 4.62 7.88
C TRP A 15 1.56 5.03 9.35
N LEU A 16 1.34 4.09 10.26
CA LEU A 16 1.12 4.39 11.68
C LEU A 16 2.47 4.57 12.38
N HIS A 17 3.00 5.77 12.38
CA HIS A 17 4.26 6.16 13.04
C HIS A 17 4.06 7.44 13.86
N ALA A 18 5.09 7.84 14.60
CA ALA A 18 5.03 8.97 15.52
C ALA A 18 4.53 10.29 14.89
N ALA A 19 4.83 10.53 13.61
CA ALA A 19 4.37 11.72 12.90
C ALA A 19 2.86 11.72 12.62
N ALA A 20 2.26 10.54 12.41
CA ALA A 20 0.81 10.41 12.27
C ALA A 20 0.07 10.58 13.63
N ALA A 21 0.78 10.41 14.73
CA ALA A 21 0.33 10.71 16.10
C ALA A 21 0.67 12.17 16.51
N GLY A 22 1.16 13.00 15.58
CA GLY A 22 1.77 14.31 15.82
C GLY A 22 0.84 15.38 16.39
N ALA A 23 1.46 16.44 16.87
CA ALA A 23 0.88 17.57 17.59
C ALA A 23 -0.36 18.15 16.86
N GLY A 24 -1.55 17.88 17.42
CA GLY A 24 -2.84 18.33 16.88
C GLY A 24 -3.81 17.21 16.46
N ALA A 25 -3.37 15.94 16.42
CA ALA A 25 -4.31 14.83 16.37
C ALA A 25 -5.08 14.76 17.68
N PRO A 26 -6.43 14.61 17.67
CA PRO A 26 -7.15 14.31 18.89
C PRO A 26 -6.52 13.10 19.58
N ASP A 27 -6.62 13.01 20.90
CA ASP A 27 -6.09 11.91 21.73
C ASP A 27 -6.76 10.59 21.29
N VAL A 28 -6.29 10.07 20.17
CA VAL A 28 -6.85 8.89 19.51
C VAL A 28 -6.41 7.68 20.32
N ARG A 29 -7.34 7.17 21.11
CA ARG A 29 -7.12 5.97 21.91
C ARG A 29 -7.47 4.73 21.11
N LEU A 30 -6.50 3.82 21.03
CA LEU A 30 -6.62 2.49 20.44
C LEU A 30 -6.32 1.43 21.52
N PRO A 31 -7.27 1.16 22.44
CA PRO A 31 -6.99 0.37 23.64
C PRO A 31 -6.44 -1.03 23.38
N ALA A 32 -6.92 -1.73 22.31
CA ALA A 32 -6.42 -3.04 21.95
C ALA A 32 -5.03 -2.95 21.31
N ALA A 33 -4.80 -1.99 20.42
CA ALA A 33 -3.47 -1.71 19.86
C ALA A 33 -2.45 -1.37 20.96
N GLU A 34 -2.80 -0.45 21.87
CA GLU A 34 -1.97 -0.06 23.01
C GLU A 34 -1.61 -1.27 23.88
N TRP A 35 -2.57 -2.17 24.10
CA TRP A 35 -2.33 -3.40 24.86
C TRP A 35 -1.34 -4.33 24.14
N LEU A 36 -1.53 -4.55 22.84
CA LEU A 36 -0.68 -5.39 22.02
C LEU A 36 0.76 -4.84 21.98
N VAL A 37 0.90 -3.54 21.75
CA VAL A 37 2.19 -2.87 21.67
C VAL A 37 2.92 -2.87 23.02
N ALA A 38 2.23 -2.62 24.13
CA ALA A 38 2.82 -2.62 25.46
C ALA A 38 3.34 -3.99 25.89
N ARG A 39 2.63 -5.06 25.51
CA ARG A 39 2.91 -6.43 25.98
C ARG A 39 3.61 -7.32 24.96
N GLY A 40 3.80 -6.84 23.74
CA GLY A 40 4.64 -7.50 22.73
C GLY A 40 6.11 -7.55 23.13
N ASP A 41 6.91 -8.22 22.32
CA ASP A 41 8.36 -8.22 22.48
C ASP A 41 8.95 -6.84 22.16
N ALA A 42 10.24 -6.64 22.44
CA ALA A 42 10.93 -5.41 22.06
C ALA A 42 10.83 -5.20 20.53
N PRO A 43 10.60 -3.97 20.08
CA PRO A 43 10.49 -3.70 18.65
C PRO A 43 11.84 -3.87 17.96
N VAL A 44 11.80 -4.42 16.73
CA VAL A 44 12.95 -4.58 15.86
C VAL A 44 12.73 -3.77 14.60
N ALA A 45 13.72 -2.97 14.20
CA ALA A 45 13.64 -2.21 12.96
C ALA A 45 13.62 -3.15 11.74
N VAL A 46 12.71 -2.88 10.81
CA VAL A 46 12.57 -3.61 9.57
C VAL A 46 13.20 -2.78 8.44
N GLN A 47 14.23 -3.33 7.79
CA GLN A 47 14.92 -2.66 6.69
C GLN A 47 14.26 -2.92 5.33
N ALA A 48 13.54 -4.02 5.19
CA ALA A 48 12.84 -4.36 3.95
C ALA A 48 11.58 -3.49 3.79
N PRO A 49 11.15 -3.20 2.54
CA PRO A 49 9.85 -2.61 2.30
C PRO A 49 8.75 -3.43 2.98
N TRP A 50 7.76 -2.76 3.57
CA TRP A 50 6.75 -3.40 4.39
C TRP A 50 5.96 -4.51 3.65
N ARG A 51 5.71 -4.34 2.36
CA ARG A 51 5.05 -5.38 1.53
C ARG A 51 5.90 -6.64 1.42
N THR A 52 7.22 -6.46 1.25
CA THR A 52 8.17 -7.58 1.21
C THR A 52 8.23 -8.28 2.57
N TRP A 53 8.25 -7.52 3.66
CA TRP A 53 8.20 -8.08 5.00
C TRP A 53 6.90 -8.85 5.25
N LEU A 54 5.75 -8.28 4.85
CA LEU A 54 4.44 -8.91 5.01
C LEU A 54 4.35 -10.22 4.22
N ALA A 55 4.67 -10.17 2.93
CA ALA A 55 4.61 -11.34 2.05
C ALA A 55 5.60 -12.43 2.48
N GLY A 56 6.76 -12.03 3.07
CA GLY A 56 7.79 -12.99 3.48
C GLY A 56 8.14 -13.96 2.34
N ASP A 57 8.08 -15.25 2.63
CA ASP A 57 8.41 -16.30 1.67
C ASP A 57 7.20 -16.80 0.85
N ALA A 58 6.00 -16.23 1.05
CA ALA A 58 4.78 -16.70 0.40
C ALA A 58 4.90 -16.75 -1.12
N LEU A 59 5.55 -15.77 -1.72
CA LEU A 59 5.79 -15.68 -3.16
C LEU A 59 7.18 -16.19 -3.59
N ALA A 60 7.98 -16.75 -2.68
CA ALA A 60 9.34 -17.23 -2.99
C ALA A 60 9.37 -18.24 -4.16
N PRO A 61 8.44 -19.20 -4.29
CA PRO A 61 8.43 -20.14 -5.42
C PRO A 61 8.25 -19.45 -6.78
N ALA A 62 7.66 -18.24 -6.80
CA ALA A 62 7.50 -17.41 -8.02
C ALA A 62 8.54 -16.28 -8.09
N GLY A 63 9.63 -16.36 -7.34
CA GLY A 63 10.73 -15.38 -7.35
C GLY A 63 10.52 -14.19 -6.39
N GLY A 64 9.59 -14.29 -5.46
CA GLY A 64 9.28 -13.27 -4.45
C GLY A 64 8.48 -12.08 -5.00
N LEU A 65 8.10 -11.18 -4.10
CA LEU A 65 7.28 -10.00 -4.48
C LEU A 65 7.99 -9.08 -5.49
N ALA A 66 9.31 -9.05 -5.50
CA ALA A 66 10.09 -8.25 -6.46
C ALA A 66 9.86 -8.64 -7.94
N ARG A 67 9.40 -9.88 -8.19
CA ARG A 67 9.03 -10.36 -9.54
C ARG A 67 7.59 -10.05 -9.92
N HIS A 68 6.81 -9.49 -9.00
CA HIS A 68 5.40 -9.14 -9.16
C HIS A 68 5.26 -7.62 -9.29
N ALA A 69 5.70 -7.08 -10.42
CA ALA A 69 5.61 -5.64 -10.67
C ALA A 69 4.17 -5.13 -10.50
N ALA A 70 3.99 -3.93 -9.94
CA ALA A 70 2.67 -3.42 -9.58
C ALA A 70 1.77 -3.22 -10.81
N GLY A 71 2.29 -2.69 -11.92
CA GLY A 71 1.51 -2.49 -13.14
C GLY A 71 0.81 -3.77 -13.63
N PRO A 72 1.54 -4.86 -13.92
CA PRO A 72 0.93 -6.15 -14.31
C PRO A 72 0.00 -6.74 -13.26
N CYS A 73 0.32 -6.61 -11.96
CA CYS A 73 -0.55 -7.10 -10.89
C CYS A 73 -1.88 -6.35 -10.85
N LEU A 74 -1.85 -5.03 -10.95
CA LEU A 74 -3.06 -4.20 -11.03
C LEU A 74 -3.86 -4.49 -12.32
N ARG A 75 -3.17 -4.72 -13.45
CA ARG A 75 -3.82 -5.10 -14.71
C ARG A 75 -4.57 -6.44 -14.61
N ALA A 76 -4.03 -7.38 -13.85
CA ALA A 76 -4.69 -8.67 -13.59
C ALA A 76 -6.02 -8.50 -12.81
N LEU A 77 -6.17 -7.45 -11.99
CA LEU A 77 -7.43 -7.14 -11.31
C LEU A 77 -8.53 -6.72 -12.29
N ASP A 78 -8.16 -6.09 -13.40
CA ASP A 78 -9.11 -5.69 -14.46
C ASP A 78 -9.43 -6.83 -15.45
N GLY A 79 -8.95 -8.04 -15.17
CA GLY A 79 -9.20 -9.22 -16.00
C GLY A 79 -8.39 -9.24 -17.32
N GLY A 80 -7.40 -8.34 -17.44
CA GLY A 80 -6.53 -8.27 -18.62
C GLY A 80 -5.27 -9.11 -18.48
N ALA A 81 -4.89 -9.73 -19.59
CA ALA A 81 -3.66 -10.51 -19.75
C ALA A 81 -2.92 -10.08 -21.03
N ASP A 82 -2.82 -8.77 -21.27
CA ASP A 82 -2.20 -8.25 -22.50
C ASP A 82 -0.68 -8.43 -22.43
N ALA A 83 -0.22 -9.60 -22.83
CA ALA A 83 1.19 -10.01 -22.75
C ALA A 83 2.14 -9.19 -23.65
N GLY A 84 1.59 -8.32 -24.52
CA GLY A 84 2.37 -7.51 -25.47
C GLY A 84 2.84 -6.16 -24.92
N LEU A 85 2.16 -5.62 -23.91
CA LEU A 85 2.41 -4.28 -23.38
C LEU A 85 3.28 -4.32 -22.11
N THR A 86 4.04 -3.26 -21.89
CA THR A 86 4.57 -2.93 -20.57
C THR A 86 3.50 -2.20 -19.79
N TRP A 87 3.25 -2.61 -18.56
CA TRP A 87 2.30 -1.99 -17.67
C TRP A 87 3.02 -1.28 -16.52
N ALA A 88 2.56 -0.08 -16.19
CA ALA A 88 2.96 0.62 -14.98
C ALA A 88 1.72 1.10 -14.22
N ALA A 89 1.84 1.22 -12.92
CA ALA A 89 0.87 1.93 -12.11
C ALA A 89 1.17 3.44 -12.15
N LEU A 90 0.15 4.28 -12.13
CA LEU A 90 0.27 5.74 -12.08
C LEU A 90 -0.41 6.27 -10.84
N ARG A 91 0.34 6.88 -9.92
CA ARG A 91 -0.19 7.56 -8.74
C ARG A 91 -0.35 9.05 -9.02
N PRO A 92 -1.58 9.61 -8.97
CA PRO A 92 -1.77 11.05 -8.93
C PRO A 92 -1.12 11.64 -7.68
N VAL A 93 -0.30 12.68 -7.85
CA VAL A 93 0.41 13.35 -6.75
C VAL A 93 0.30 14.86 -6.87
N HIS A 94 0.47 15.54 -5.74
CA HIS A 94 0.65 16.98 -5.66
C HIS A 94 2.10 17.29 -5.33
N LEU A 95 2.76 18.05 -6.20
CA LEU A 95 4.10 18.54 -5.98
C LEU A 95 4.03 19.97 -5.46
N LEU A 96 4.70 20.20 -4.34
CA LEU A 96 4.85 21.52 -3.71
C LEU A 96 6.18 22.14 -4.12
N THR A 97 6.17 23.43 -4.42
CA THR A 97 7.39 24.19 -4.62
C THR A 97 7.96 24.58 -3.27
N ALA A 98 9.13 24.07 -2.93
CA ALA A 98 9.97 24.54 -1.84
C ALA A 98 10.93 25.62 -2.36
N ILE A 99 11.79 26.14 -1.49
CA ILE A 99 12.68 27.27 -1.84
C ILE A 99 13.60 26.93 -3.03
N ASP A 100 14.12 25.70 -3.09
CA ASP A 100 15.15 25.27 -4.06
C ASP A 100 14.84 23.92 -4.73
N HIS A 101 13.68 23.30 -4.42
CA HIS A 101 13.32 22.02 -4.97
C HIS A 101 11.80 21.82 -5.04
N LEU A 102 11.38 20.75 -5.73
CA LEU A 102 10.01 20.23 -5.67
C LEU A 102 9.94 19.11 -4.65
N GLN A 103 8.90 19.12 -3.84
CA GLN A 103 8.62 18.11 -2.81
C GLN A 103 7.27 17.47 -3.08
N VAL A 104 7.17 16.16 -2.87
CA VAL A 104 5.88 15.47 -2.91
C VAL A 104 5.09 15.81 -1.65
N ALA A 105 3.85 16.25 -1.81
CA ALA A 105 2.98 16.57 -0.67
C ALA A 105 2.80 15.35 0.25
N GLU A 106 2.74 15.59 1.56
CA GLU A 106 2.55 14.52 2.55
C GLU A 106 1.15 13.92 2.48
N ARG A 107 0.15 14.73 2.15
CA ARG A 107 -1.23 14.29 2.00
C ARG A 107 -1.47 13.78 0.59
N PRO A 108 -2.02 12.56 0.43
CA PRO A 108 -2.39 12.05 -0.88
C PRO A 108 -3.49 12.91 -1.49
N VAL A 109 -3.47 13.04 -2.81
CA VAL A 109 -4.54 13.70 -3.55
C VAL A 109 -5.66 12.70 -3.81
N HIS A 110 -6.87 13.07 -3.43
CA HIS A 110 -8.07 12.34 -3.80
C HIS A 110 -8.69 13.00 -5.03
N LEU A 111 -8.94 12.19 -6.07
CA LEU A 111 -9.65 12.59 -7.27
C LEU A 111 -10.99 11.88 -7.32
N GLU A 112 -12.04 12.64 -7.65
CA GLU A 112 -13.29 12.05 -8.06
C GLU A 112 -13.10 11.30 -9.38
N ILE A 113 -13.86 10.23 -9.57
CA ILE A 113 -13.69 9.35 -10.75
C ILE A 113 -13.84 10.10 -12.07
N ASP A 114 -14.72 11.08 -12.12
CA ASP A 114 -14.95 11.89 -13.34
C ASP A 114 -13.79 12.87 -13.59
N GLU A 115 -13.20 13.43 -12.54
CA GLU A 115 -11.97 14.22 -12.64
C GLU A 115 -10.80 13.38 -13.19
N ALA A 116 -10.63 12.17 -12.65
CA ALA A 116 -9.60 11.24 -13.08
C ALA A 116 -9.79 10.83 -14.56
N ARG A 117 -11.01 10.53 -14.96
CA ARG A 117 -11.35 10.19 -16.36
C ARG A 117 -11.11 11.33 -17.32
N ALA A 118 -11.45 12.56 -16.94
CA ALA A 118 -11.23 13.75 -17.76
C ALA A 118 -9.73 13.96 -18.00
N ILE A 119 -8.92 13.92 -16.96
CA ILE A 119 -7.46 14.01 -17.09
C ILE A 119 -6.90 12.88 -17.97
N ALA A 120 -7.29 11.64 -17.70
CA ALA A 120 -6.80 10.49 -18.46
C ALA A 120 -7.19 10.55 -19.95
N ALA A 121 -8.38 11.07 -20.28
CA ALA A 121 -8.80 11.24 -21.66
C ALA A 121 -7.95 12.28 -22.40
N ASP A 122 -7.62 13.40 -21.75
CA ASP A 122 -6.79 14.46 -22.34
C ASP A 122 -5.36 14.01 -22.53
N LEU A 123 -4.76 13.36 -21.50
CA LEU A 123 -3.44 12.75 -21.62
C LEU A 123 -3.41 11.64 -22.67
N GLY A 124 -4.45 10.80 -22.74
CA GLY A 124 -4.55 9.75 -23.74
C GLY A 124 -4.56 10.27 -25.18
N ARG A 125 -5.21 11.42 -25.43
CA ARG A 125 -5.15 12.07 -26.75
C ARG A 125 -3.76 12.64 -27.06
N HIS A 126 -3.11 13.23 -26.09
CA HIS A 126 -1.79 13.83 -26.26
C HIS A 126 -0.72 12.77 -26.53
N PHE A 127 -0.72 11.69 -25.77
CA PHE A 127 0.31 10.64 -25.85
C PHE A 127 -0.07 9.47 -26.77
N ALA A 128 -1.12 9.61 -27.58
CA ALA A 128 -1.60 8.50 -28.45
C ALA A 128 -0.53 8.02 -29.44
N GLU A 129 0.21 8.96 -30.04
CA GLU A 129 1.27 8.65 -31.00
C GLU A 129 2.53 8.11 -30.33
N ASP A 130 2.72 8.36 -29.03
CA ASP A 130 3.83 7.84 -28.23
C ASP A 130 3.59 6.43 -27.69
N GLY A 131 2.46 5.81 -28.01
CA GLY A 131 2.12 4.44 -27.61
C GLY A 131 1.77 4.28 -26.13
N TYR A 132 1.28 5.34 -25.47
CA TYR A 132 0.78 5.30 -24.10
C TYR A 132 -0.75 5.22 -24.07
N ALA A 133 -1.28 4.35 -23.23
CA ALA A 133 -2.70 4.18 -22.98
C ALA A 133 -3.01 4.33 -21.48
N PHE A 134 -3.89 5.25 -21.14
CA PHE A 134 -4.26 5.55 -19.75
C PHE A 134 -5.57 4.86 -19.40
N HIS A 135 -5.58 4.09 -18.30
CA HIS A 135 -6.75 3.38 -17.81
C HIS A 135 -7.05 3.82 -16.38
N VAL A 136 -8.24 4.36 -16.18
CA VAL A 136 -8.73 4.79 -14.86
C VAL A 136 -9.81 3.84 -14.39
N GLY A 137 -9.54 3.17 -13.27
CA GLY A 137 -10.52 2.37 -12.53
C GLY A 137 -10.96 3.08 -11.25
N GLY A 138 -11.70 2.36 -10.41
CA GLY A 138 -12.09 2.85 -9.07
C GLY A 138 -10.98 2.76 -8.03
N ARG A 139 -9.73 2.55 -8.44
CA ARG A 139 -8.55 2.44 -7.59
C ARG A 139 -7.77 3.75 -7.55
N ARG A 140 -6.89 3.89 -6.55
CA ARG A 140 -6.02 5.07 -6.40
C ARG A 140 -4.99 5.20 -7.50
N ASP A 141 -4.38 4.05 -7.86
CA ASP A 141 -3.45 3.99 -8.96
C ASP A 141 -4.20 3.73 -10.26
N TRP A 142 -3.93 4.54 -11.26
CA TRP A 142 -4.34 4.27 -12.63
C TRP A 142 -3.37 3.25 -13.24
N LEU A 143 -3.69 2.78 -14.43
CA LEU A 143 -2.80 1.94 -15.21
C LEU A 143 -2.33 2.68 -16.47
N LEU A 144 -1.05 2.52 -16.77
CA LEU A 144 -0.42 2.98 -17.99
C LEU A 144 0.00 1.76 -18.79
N GLY A 145 -0.62 1.56 -19.95
CA GLY A 145 -0.18 0.61 -20.95
C GLY A 145 0.84 1.27 -21.89
N ILE A 146 1.91 0.58 -22.23
CA ILE A 146 3.02 1.09 -23.03
C ILE A 146 3.35 0.05 -24.09
N ASP A 147 3.33 0.43 -25.37
CA ASP A 147 3.48 -0.47 -26.52
C ASP A 147 4.91 -0.98 -26.77
N ARG A 148 5.87 -0.56 -25.97
CA ARG A 148 7.29 -0.94 -26.04
C ARG A 148 7.82 -1.53 -24.74
N ASP A 149 8.94 -2.24 -24.81
CA ASP A 149 9.66 -2.67 -23.60
C ASP A 149 10.25 -1.45 -22.91
N LEU A 150 9.78 -1.18 -21.68
CA LEU A 150 10.25 -0.09 -20.88
C LEU A 150 10.65 -0.61 -19.50
N ARG A 151 11.96 -0.50 -19.18
CA ARG A 151 12.56 -0.92 -17.91
C ARG A 151 13.04 0.27 -17.16
N CYS A 152 12.43 0.52 -16.03
CA CYS A 152 12.73 1.68 -15.21
C CYS A 152 12.54 1.33 -13.73
N ASP A 153 13.51 1.76 -12.92
CA ASP A 153 13.43 1.65 -11.47
C ASP A 153 12.82 2.92 -10.92
N THR A 154 11.68 2.79 -10.28
CA THR A 154 10.95 3.87 -9.64
C THR A 154 10.57 3.50 -8.21
N VAL A 155 10.42 4.51 -7.38
CA VAL A 155 10.05 4.33 -5.97
C VAL A 155 8.55 4.09 -5.84
N ALA A 156 8.15 3.18 -4.96
CA ALA A 156 6.73 2.95 -4.68
C ALA A 156 6.09 4.16 -3.99
N PRO A 157 4.79 4.43 -4.21
CA PRO A 157 4.12 5.65 -3.76
C PRO A 157 4.16 5.92 -2.26
N ASP A 158 4.21 4.89 -1.44
CA ASP A 158 4.29 5.00 0.02
C ASP A 158 5.62 5.60 0.52
N ALA A 159 6.64 5.62 -0.32
CA ALA A 159 7.92 6.25 0.00
C ALA A 159 8.08 7.67 -0.62
N LEU A 160 7.05 8.24 -1.23
CA LEU A 160 7.08 9.56 -1.85
C LEU A 160 6.83 10.72 -0.88
N PRO A 161 5.88 10.63 0.08
CA PRO A 161 5.45 11.78 0.87
C PRO A 161 6.61 12.51 1.56
N GLY A 162 6.61 13.84 1.47
CA GLY A 162 7.60 14.69 2.10
C GLY A 162 9.00 14.68 1.47
N ARG A 163 9.23 13.90 0.41
CA ARG A 163 10.57 13.75 -0.18
C ARG A 163 10.80 14.72 -1.34
N ASN A 164 12.06 15.09 -1.51
CA ASN A 164 12.51 15.86 -2.65
C ASN A 164 12.39 15.04 -3.94
N LEU A 165 11.72 15.60 -4.95
CA LEU A 165 11.49 14.94 -6.23
C LEU A 165 12.80 14.53 -6.92
N ARG A 166 13.88 15.32 -6.78
CA ARG A 166 15.18 15.02 -7.38
C ARG A 166 15.74 13.68 -6.93
N ASP A 167 15.53 13.32 -5.63
CA ASP A 167 16.04 12.07 -5.06
C ASP A 167 15.23 10.84 -5.49
N LEU A 168 14.02 11.10 -6.01
CA LEU A 168 13.05 10.08 -6.42
C LEU A 168 13.10 9.81 -7.93
N MET A 169 13.82 10.63 -8.71
CA MET A 169 13.79 10.55 -10.17
C MET A 169 14.07 9.13 -10.68
N PRO A 170 13.34 8.73 -11.73
CA PRO A 170 13.45 7.39 -12.33
C PRO A 170 14.88 7.06 -12.73
N ARG A 171 15.27 5.77 -12.50
CA ARG A 171 16.63 5.27 -12.79
C ARG A 171 16.58 4.10 -13.77
N GLY A 172 17.75 3.67 -14.25
CA GLY A 172 17.88 2.58 -15.19
C GLY A 172 17.90 3.04 -16.64
N GLU A 173 17.85 2.08 -17.55
CA GLU A 173 18.01 2.28 -19.01
C GLU A 173 17.04 3.34 -19.57
N HIS A 174 15.78 3.28 -19.16
CA HIS A 174 14.74 4.19 -19.64
C HIS A 174 14.39 5.30 -18.63
N GLY A 175 15.18 5.48 -17.57
CA GLY A 175 14.97 6.54 -16.57
C GLY A 175 14.77 7.93 -17.17
N PRO A 176 15.64 8.41 -18.10
CA PRO A 176 15.47 9.71 -18.75
C PRO A 176 14.15 9.86 -19.51
N ALA A 177 13.69 8.81 -20.22
CA ALA A 177 12.43 8.85 -20.94
C ALA A 177 11.22 8.96 -20.00
N VAL A 178 11.26 8.24 -18.86
CA VAL A 178 10.22 8.33 -17.83
C VAL A 178 10.26 9.70 -17.14
N ALA A 179 11.43 10.27 -16.90
CA ALA A 179 11.56 11.63 -16.38
C ALA A 179 10.96 12.68 -17.32
N SER A 180 11.21 12.56 -18.65
CA SER A 180 10.56 13.39 -19.66
C SER A 180 9.05 13.26 -19.63
N PHE A 181 8.53 12.05 -19.57
CA PHE A 181 7.09 11.79 -19.44
C PHE A 181 6.49 12.48 -18.20
N ILE A 182 7.13 12.37 -17.02
CA ILE A 182 6.67 13.05 -15.80
C ILE A 182 6.61 14.56 -16.00
N ASN A 183 7.65 15.15 -16.58
CA ASN A 183 7.72 16.58 -16.83
C ASN A 183 6.65 17.05 -17.82
N GLU A 184 6.42 16.29 -18.89
CA GLU A 184 5.41 16.62 -19.88
C GLU A 184 3.99 16.55 -19.32
N VAL A 185 3.70 15.52 -18.53
CA VAL A 185 2.45 15.44 -17.76
C VAL A 185 2.27 16.63 -16.83
N GLN A 186 3.33 17.10 -16.14
CA GLN A 186 3.27 18.31 -15.30
C GLN A 186 2.87 19.54 -16.10
N MET A 187 3.43 19.73 -17.29
CA MET A 187 3.09 20.85 -18.16
C MET A 187 1.64 20.81 -18.59
N LEU A 188 1.13 19.65 -18.99
CA LEU A 188 -0.26 19.47 -19.41
C LEU A 188 -1.26 19.66 -18.26
N LEU A 189 -0.88 19.29 -17.05
CA LEU A 189 -1.74 19.43 -15.88
C LEU A 189 -1.74 20.84 -15.27
N HIS A 190 -0.78 21.71 -15.61
CA HIS A 190 -0.61 23.02 -15.00
C HIS A 190 -1.87 23.89 -15.10
N GLU A 191 -2.48 23.99 -16.28
CA GLU A 191 -3.70 24.76 -16.54
C GLU A 191 -4.90 23.86 -16.91
N HIS A 192 -4.85 22.58 -16.54
CA HIS A 192 -5.91 21.66 -16.88
C HIS A 192 -7.24 22.07 -16.23
N PRO A 193 -8.39 22.03 -16.95
CA PRO A 193 -9.69 22.49 -16.44
C PRO A 193 -10.09 21.88 -15.10
N VAL A 194 -9.77 20.60 -14.87
CA VAL A 194 -9.99 19.94 -13.58
C VAL A 194 -9.21 20.65 -12.46
N ASN A 195 -7.95 21.00 -12.67
CA ASN A 195 -7.15 21.70 -11.66
C ASN A 195 -7.61 23.12 -11.41
N VAL A 196 -8.10 23.81 -12.44
CA VAL A 196 -8.73 25.14 -12.28
C VAL A 196 -9.99 25.03 -11.41
N ALA A 197 -10.84 24.04 -11.67
CA ALA A 197 -12.03 23.79 -10.87
C ALA A 197 -11.70 23.37 -9.42
N ARG A 198 -10.66 22.55 -9.21
CA ARG A 198 -10.17 22.17 -7.88
C ARG A 198 -9.66 23.38 -7.11
N ALA A 199 -8.84 24.22 -7.74
CA ALA A 199 -8.36 25.45 -7.12
C ALA A 199 -9.50 26.38 -6.67
N ALA A 200 -10.57 26.50 -7.49
CA ALA A 200 -11.76 27.28 -7.14
C ALA A 200 -12.50 26.73 -5.91
N ARG A 201 -12.37 25.42 -5.61
CA ARG A 201 -12.92 24.78 -4.40
C ARG A 201 -11.94 24.75 -3.22
N GLY A 202 -10.73 25.27 -3.38
CA GLY A 202 -9.68 25.21 -2.36
C GLY A 202 -9.03 23.82 -2.21
N GLU A 203 -9.17 22.97 -3.20
CA GLU A 203 -8.59 21.63 -3.22
C GLU A 203 -7.20 21.63 -3.85
N ALA A 204 -6.33 20.73 -3.39
CA ALA A 204 -4.99 20.58 -3.96
C ALA A 204 -5.08 20.10 -5.42
N PRO A 205 -4.37 20.72 -6.37
CA PRO A 205 -4.32 20.25 -7.74
C PRO A 205 -3.56 18.94 -7.86
N VAL A 206 -3.90 18.13 -8.86
CA VAL A 206 -3.05 17.02 -9.33
C VAL A 206 -2.11 17.59 -10.37
N ASN A 207 -0.88 17.84 -10.01
CA ASN A 207 0.09 18.46 -10.92
C ASN A 207 1.18 17.51 -11.40
N ALA A 208 1.14 16.23 -11.01
CA ALA A 208 1.96 15.17 -11.61
C ALA A 208 1.29 13.81 -11.48
N LEU A 209 1.70 12.90 -12.36
CA LEU A 209 1.42 11.46 -12.25
C LEU A 209 2.75 10.74 -12.03
N TRP A 210 2.81 9.96 -10.96
CA TRP A 210 4.02 9.21 -10.61
C TRP A 210 3.92 7.78 -11.13
N PRO A 211 4.68 7.39 -12.15
CA PRO A 211 4.66 6.04 -12.69
C PRO A 211 5.58 5.13 -11.87
N TRP A 212 5.13 3.90 -11.59
CA TRP A 212 5.88 2.93 -10.79
C TRP A 212 5.51 1.49 -11.11
N GLY A 213 6.36 0.55 -10.69
CA GLY A 213 6.06 -0.88 -10.81
C GLY A 213 5.93 -1.35 -12.26
N TYR A 214 6.86 -0.95 -13.12
CA TYR A 214 6.92 -1.34 -14.52
C TYR A 214 7.14 -2.84 -14.70
N GLY A 215 6.40 -3.47 -15.63
CA GLY A 215 6.59 -4.86 -15.98
C GLY A 215 5.76 -5.32 -17.15
N ARG A 216 6.15 -6.50 -17.72
CA ARG A 216 5.46 -7.15 -18.82
C ARG A 216 4.88 -8.48 -18.34
N GLY A 217 3.65 -8.45 -17.86
CA GLY A 217 3.01 -9.65 -17.33
C GLY A 217 3.66 -10.18 -16.04
N VAL A 218 3.01 -11.15 -15.44
CA VAL A 218 3.51 -11.89 -14.27
C VAL A 218 3.39 -13.36 -14.59
N ALA A 219 4.41 -14.16 -14.25
CA ALA A 219 4.35 -15.60 -14.42
C ALA A 219 3.22 -16.17 -13.56
N GLN A 220 2.24 -16.78 -14.22
CA GLN A 220 1.15 -17.45 -13.54
C GLN A 220 1.60 -18.84 -13.09
N ALA A 221 1.58 -19.07 -11.81
CA ALA A 221 1.78 -20.37 -11.19
C ALA A 221 0.71 -20.57 -10.13
N SER A 222 0.12 -21.75 -10.06
CA SER A 222 -0.78 -22.05 -8.93
C SER A 222 0.07 -22.23 -7.68
N LEU A 223 -0.11 -21.35 -6.71
CA LEU A 223 0.57 -21.37 -5.42
C LEU A 223 -0.45 -21.50 -4.28
N GLU A 224 -0.10 -22.28 -3.27
CA GLU A 224 -0.81 -22.23 -1.99
C GLU A 224 -0.34 -21.00 -1.20
N LEU A 225 -1.07 -19.91 -1.32
CA LEU A 225 -0.74 -18.66 -0.65
C LEU A 225 -1.45 -18.53 0.69
N PRO A 226 -0.84 -17.86 1.68
CA PRO A 226 -1.53 -17.46 2.90
C PRO A 226 -2.79 -16.67 2.59
N SER A 227 -3.77 -16.74 3.50
CA SER A 227 -4.97 -15.90 3.40
C SER A 227 -4.58 -14.43 3.55
N LEU A 228 -5.10 -13.58 2.68
CA LEU A 228 -4.76 -12.16 2.63
C LEU A 228 -5.99 -11.30 2.94
N CYS A 229 -5.82 -10.33 3.85
CA CYS A 229 -6.80 -9.30 4.18
C CYS A 229 -6.12 -7.93 4.02
N THR A 230 -6.47 -7.17 2.97
CA THR A 230 -5.76 -5.93 2.68
C THR A 230 -6.59 -4.95 1.85
N ASP A 231 -6.24 -3.66 1.95
CA ASP A 231 -6.65 -2.56 1.09
C ASP A 231 -5.59 -2.22 0.01
N ASP A 232 -4.50 -2.99 -0.06
CA ASP A 232 -3.40 -2.76 -1.01
C ASP A 232 -3.65 -3.50 -2.32
N ASP A 233 -4.02 -2.76 -3.36
CA ASP A 233 -4.33 -3.33 -4.69
C ASP A 233 -3.16 -4.10 -5.31
N TRP A 234 -1.91 -3.71 -5.05
CA TRP A 234 -0.75 -4.46 -5.56
C TRP A 234 -0.67 -5.86 -4.96
N LEU A 235 -0.83 -6.00 -3.64
CA LEU A 235 -0.86 -7.30 -2.97
C LEU A 235 -2.06 -8.12 -3.43
N VAL A 236 -3.24 -7.51 -3.55
CA VAL A 236 -4.44 -8.19 -4.10
C VAL A 236 -4.16 -8.73 -5.49
N GLY A 237 -3.55 -7.92 -6.36
CA GLY A 237 -3.17 -8.30 -7.71
C GLY A 237 -2.14 -9.44 -7.74
N ALA A 238 -1.11 -9.36 -6.88
CA ALA A 238 -0.09 -10.40 -6.76
C ALA A 238 -0.68 -11.74 -6.33
N TRP A 239 -1.66 -11.76 -5.39
CA TRP A 239 -2.39 -12.97 -5.00
C TRP A 239 -3.29 -13.49 -6.14
N ARG A 240 -3.99 -12.57 -6.81
CA ARG A 240 -4.88 -12.90 -7.92
C ARG A 240 -4.19 -13.61 -9.08
N VAL A 241 -2.97 -13.20 -9.41
CA VAL A 241 -2.15 -13.83 -10.46
C VAL A 241 -1.91 -15.32 -10.18
N HIS A 242 -1.88 -15.72 -8.92
CA HIS A 242 -1.70 -17.11 -8.48
C HIS A 242 -3.03 -17.84 -8.17
N GLY A 243 -4.16 -17.28 -8.58
CA GLY A 243 -5.49 -17.88 -8.37
C GLY A 243 -6.06 -17.71 -6.95
N SER A 244 -5.42 -16.91 -6.11
CA SER A 244 -5.87 -16.63 -4.75
C SER A 244 -6.70 -15.33 -4.69
N THR A 245 -7.57 -15.23 -3.68
CA THR A 245 -8.39 -14.05 -3.42
C THR A 245 -7.97 -13.37 -2.12
N ALA A 246 -8.17 -12.06 -2.05
CA ALA A 246 -7.98 -11.28 -0.84
C ALA A 246 -9.33 -10.78 -0.31
N GLN A 247 -9.41 -10.56 1.01
CA GLN A 247 -10.53 -9.90 1.67
C GLN A 247 -10.18 -8.44 1.97
N GLY A 248 -11.19 -7.55 1.99
CA GLY A 248 -11.00 -6.16 2.39
C GLY A 248 -10.80 -6.02 3.90
N THR A 249 -9.90 -5.14 4.32
CA THR A 249 -9.56 -4.90 5.73
C THR A 249 -10.70 -4.29 6.53
N ALA A 250 -11.50 -3.44 5.92
CA ALA A 250 -12.63 -2.77 6.59
C ALA A 250 -13.87 -3.64 6.75
N ALA A 251 -13.83 -4.90 6.30
CA ALA A 251 -14.97 -5.82 6.46
C ALA A 251 -15.06 -6.32 7.91
N PRO A 252 -16.12 -5.99 8.66
CA PRO A 252 -16.31 -6.49 10.02
C PRO A 252 -16.29 -8.03 10.04
N GLY A 253 -15.51 -8.61 10.96
CA GLY A 253 -15.40 -10.06 11.11
C GLY A 253 -14.56 -10.78 10.06
N ALA A 254 -13.83 -10.05 9.18
CA ALA A 254 -12.93 -10.65 8.19
C ALA A 254 -11.90 -11.59 8.84
N LEU A 255 -11.22 -11.12 9.89
CA LEU A 255 -10.25 -11.94 10.62
C LEU A 255 -10.88 -13.18 11.25
N ASP A 256 -12.02 -13.04 11.93
CA ASP A 256 -12.72 -14.18 12.52
C ASP A 256 -13.17 -15.20 11.47
N SER A 257 -13.58 -14.73 10.30
CA SER A 257 -13.93 -15.60 9.17
C SER A 257 -12.73 -16.41 8.68
N LEU A 258 -11.57 -15.76 8.53
CA LEU A 258 -10.33 -16.40 8.11
C LEU A 258 -9.85 -17.45 9.14
N LEU A 259 -9.91 -17.12 10.42
CA LEU A 259 -9.53 -18.03 11.49
C LEU A 259 -10.46 -19.26 11.57
N ARG A 260 -11.78 -19.08 11.41
CA ARG A 260 -12.74 -20.19 11.35
C ARG A 260 -12.59 -21.03 10.07
N GLY A 261 -12.13 -20.43 8.99
CA GLY A 261 -11.86 -21.12 7.72
C GLY A 261 -10.66 -22.09 7.75
N GLY A 262 -9.96 -22.20 8.88
CA GLY A 262 -8.83 -23.13 9.06
C GLY A 262 -7.53 -22.65 8.43
N ALA A 263 -7.40 -21.34 8.15
CA ALA A 263 -6.16 -20.75 7.68
C ALA A 263 -5.03 -21.01 8.68
N ARG A 264 -3.86 -21.41 8.19
CA ARG A 264 -2.65 -21.61 9.03
C ARG A 264 -1.81 -20.36 9.15
N GLU A 265 -1.84 -19.53 8.11
CA GLU A 265 -1.16 -18.25 8.05
C GLU A 265 -2.11 -17.22 7.45
N VAL A 266 -2.16 -16.04 8.07
CA VAL A 266 -2.97 -14.91 7.61
C VAL A 266 -2.11 -13.66 7.57
N LEU A 267 -2.17 -12.96 6.46
CA LEU A 267 -1.50 -11.68 6.25
C LEU A 267 -2.56 -10.57 6.26
N ILE A 268 -2.30 -9.53 7.04
CA ILE A 268 -3.20 -8.37 7.16
C ILE A 268 -2.40 -7.12 6.88
N ALA A 269 -2.88 -6.27 5.99
CA ALA A 269 -2.28 -4.95 5.76
C ALA A 269 -3.34 -3.87 5.68
N TRP A 270 -3.13 -2.82 6.45
CA TRP A 270 -3.78 -1.53 6.30
C TRP A 270 -2.75 -0.59 5.67
N SER A 271 -2.79 -0.47 4.35
CA SER A 271 -1.76 0.26 3.59
C SER A 271 -1.93 1.77 3.70
N GLU A 272 -3.14 2.22 4.06
CA GLU A 272 -3.52 3.62 4.12
C GLU A 272 -4.13 4.00 5.46
N PRO A 273 -4.00 5.27 5.86
CA PRO A 273 -4.68 5.79 7.04
C PRO A 273 -6.19 5.58 6.98
N ALA A 274 -6.75 5.06 8.05
CA ALA A 274 -8.18 4.89 8.23
C ALA A 274 -8.62 5.44 9.59
N GLU A 275 -9.92 5.59 9.79
CA GLU A 275 -10.45 6.03 11.07
C GLU A 275 -10.06 5.08 12.20
N ALA A 276 -9.60 5.64 13.32
CA ALA A 276 -9.12 4.88 14.46
C ALA A 276 -10.14 3.86 14.97
N ALA A 277 -11.43 4.24 15.04
CA ALA A 277 -12.49 3.36 15.47
C ALA A 277 -12.67 2.15 14.54
N VAL A 278 -12.48 2.34 13.23
CA VAL A 278 -12.56 1.26 12.23
C VAL A 278 -11.37 0.30 12.40
N ILE A 279 -10.15 0.82 12.54
CA ILE A 279 -8.96 -0.01 12.73
C ILE A 279 -9.05 -0.79 14.05
N GLU A 280 -9.47 -0.13 15.11
CA GLU A 280 -9.62 -0.77 16.43
C GLU A 280 -10.62 -1.92 16.35
N SER A 281 -11.83 -1.67 15.83
CA SER A 281 -12.91 -2.66 15.79
C SER A 281 -12.70 -3.77 14.74
N CYS A 282 -12.13 -3.45 13.58
CA CYS A 282 -11.94 -4.44 12.50
C CYS A 282 -10.62 -5.20 12.59
N CYS A 283 -9.59 -4.66 13.27
CA CYS A 283 -8.26 -5.25 13.34
C CYS A 283 -7.85 -5.58 14.78
N PHE A 284 -7.65 -4.57 15.62
CA PHE A 284 -6.96 -4.77 16.91
C PHE A 284 -7.80 -5.50 17.95
N GLU A 285 -9.09 -5.23 18.08
CA GLU A 285 -9.98 -5.95 19.01
C GLU A 285 -10.11 -7.44 18.65
N PRO A 286 -10.37 -7.83 17.38
CA PRO A 286 -10.38 -9.24 16.99
C PRO A 286 -9.03 -9.92 17.22
N LEU A 287 -7.91 -9.25 16.90
CA LEU A 287 -6.56 -9.76 17.15
C LEU A 287 -6.31 -10.02 18.63
N LEU A 288 -6.64 -9.05 19.48
CA LEU A 288 -6.50 -9.16 20.93
C LEU A 288 -7.36 -10.35 21.46
N GLY A 289 -8.59 -10.47 20.99
CA GLY A 289 -9.47 -11.56 21.35
C GLY A 289 -8.88 -12.93 21.01
N ALA A 290 -8.41 -13.13 19.78
CA ALA A 290 -7.79 -14.36 19.34
C ALA A 290 -6.48 -14.67 20.08
N LEU A 291 -5.64 -13.64 20.33
CA LEU A 291 -4.40 -13.77 21.10
C LEU A 291 -4.66 -14.21 22.55
N VAL A 292 -5.68 -13.63 23.19
CA VAL A 292 -6.05 -13.96 24.57
C VAL A 292 -6.55 -15.40 24.68
N ARG A 293 -7.25 -15.92 23.70
CA ARG A 293 -7.64 -17.33 23.64
C ARG A 293 -6.46 -18.26 23.39
N GLY A 294 -5.38 -17.77 22.79
CA GLY A 294 -4.21 -18.57 22.42
C GLY A 294 -4.30 -19.14 21.00
N ASP A 295 -5.26 -18.66 20.21
CA ASP A 295 -5.53 -19.13 18.85
C ASP A 295 -4.46 -18.67 17.85
N VAL A 296 -3.75 -17.56 18.16
CA VAL A 296 -2.84 -16.91 17.22
C VAL A 296 -1.50 -16.51 17.83
N VAL A 297 -0.49 -16.39 16.97
CA VAL A 297 0.78 -15.68 17.21
C VAL A 297 0.84 -14.55 16.19
N VAL A 298 1.17 -13.35 16.63
CA VAL A 298 1.11 -12.14 15.82
C VAL A 298 2.51 -11.55 15.66
N ASP A 299 2.94 -11.33 14.42
CA ASP A 299 4.06 -10.46 14.06
C ASP A 299 3.45 -9.13 13.56
N LEU A 300 3.57 -8.07 14.36
CA LEU A 300 2.95 -6.76 14.15
C LEU A 300 3.99 -5.73 13.73
N LEU A 301 3.85 -5.19 12.52
CA LEU A 301 4.63 -4.07 11.98
C LEU A 301 3.82 -2.77 12.12
N ILE A 302 4.37 -1.82 12.83
CA ILE A 302 3.86 -0.45 12.92
C ILE A 302 4.98 0.50 12.47
N GLY A 303 4.70 1.30 11.44
CA GLY A 303 5.74 2.10 10.79
C GLY A 303 6.82 1.19 10.22
N ASP A 304 8.04 1.33 10.73
CA ASP A 304 9.22 0.55 10.38
C ASP A 304 9.64 -0.46 11.45
N ARG A 305 8.82 -0.69 12.50
CA ARG A 305 9.17 -1.54 13.65
C ARG A 305 8.24 -2.73 13.80
N ALA A 306 8.80 -3.92 13.74
CA ALA A 306 8.08 -5.16 13.97
C ALA A 306 8.20 -5.66 15.42
N ARG A 307 7.15 -6.30 15.91
CA ARG A 307 7.08 -6.94 17.25
C ARG A 307 6.38 -8.27 17.14
N ARG A 308 6.90 -9.27 17.86
CA ARG A 308 6.21 -10.53 18.02
C ARG A 308 5.37 -10.52 19.30
N ILE A 309 4.15 -11.05 19.21
CA ILE A 309 3.19 -11.11 20.30
C ILE A 309 2.57 -12.50 20.32
N ASP A 310 2.74 -13.20 21.43
CA ASP A 310 2.15 -14.52 21.66
C ASP A 310 1.24 -14.53 22.91
N HIS A 311 0.61 -15.65 23.19
CA HIS A 311 -0.26 -15.82 24.36
C HIS A 311 0.42 -15.50 25.70
N ARG A 312 1.77 -15.51 25.78
CA ARG A 312 2.54 -15.17 27.00
C ARG A 312 2.47 -13.67 27.30
N ALA A 313 2.08 -12.83 26.32
CA ALA A 313 1.85 -11.41 26.53
C ALA A 313 0.85 -11.14 27.65
N ARG A 314 -0.12 -12.03 27.88
CA ARG A 314 -1.07 -11.96 29.03
C ARG A 314 -0.36 -11.92 30.37
N ARG A 315 0.78 -12.60 30.53
CA ARG A 315 1.56 -12.67 31.76
C ARG A 315 2.34 -11.41 32.05
N ARG A 316 2.50 -10.52 31.07
CA ARG A 316 3.26 -9.26 31.19
C ARG A 316 2.38 -8.11 31.73
N PHE A 317 1.56 -8.40 32.76
CA PHE A 317 0.57 -7.46 33.33
C PHE A 317 1.20 -6.20 33.95
N TRP A 318 2.49 -6.22 34.30
CA TRP A 318 3.25 -5.08 34.82
C TRP A 318 3.61 -4.06 33.74
N ARG A 319 3.46 -4.39 32.45
CA ARG A 319 3.65 -3.43 31.36
C ARG A 319 2.38 -2.63 31.17
N CYS A 320 2.42 -1.37 31.59
CA CYS A 320 1.29 -0.46 31.47
C CYS A 320 1.04 -0.07 30.02
N ARG A 321 -0.24 0.08 29.66
CA ARG A 321 -0.63 0.70 28.40
C ARG A 321 -0.24 2.18 28.41
N ARG A 322 0.27 2.67 27.29
CA ARG A 322 0.52 4.09 27.04
C ARG A 322 -0.19 4.47 25.75
N PRO A 323 -0.58 5.74 25.58
CA PRO A 323 -1.07 6.23 24.28
C PRO A 323 -0.11 5.84 23.17
N LEU A 324 -0.66 5.41 22.05
CA LEU A 324 0.16 4.87 20.95
C LEU A 324 1.17 5.91 20.46
N GLY A 325 0.80 7.20 20.42
CA GLY A 325 1.68 8.31 20.09
C GLY A 325 2.91 8.43 20.97
N GLU A 326 2.81 8.11 22.27
CA GLU A 326 3.96 8.12 23.18
C GLU A 326 4.89 6.92 23.01
N VAL A 327 4.37 5.80 22.48
CA VAL A 327 5.14 4.56 22.33
C VAL A 327 5.82 4.49 20.98
N LEU A 328 5.31 5.20 20.00
CA LEU A 328 5.85 5.26 18.63
C LEU A 328 6.79 6.47 18.42
N ALA A 329 6.77 7.45 19.33
CA ALA A 329 7.72 8.55 19.36
C ALA A 329 9.10 8.05 19.86
#